data_70412168bebabe4ee5655262fa1bb58b
#
_entry.id   70412168bebabe4ee5655262fa1bb58b
#
_cell.length_a   1.000
_cell.length_b   1.000
_cell.length_c   1.000
_cell.angle_alpha   90.00
_cell.angle_beta   90.00
_cell.angle_gamma   90.00
#
_symmetry.space_group_name_H-M   'P 1'
#
loop_
_entity.id
_entity.type
_entity.pdbx_description
1 polymer ?
#
loop_
_entity_poly.entity_id
_entity_poly.type
_entity_poly.pdbx_seq_one_letter_code
_entity_poly.pdbx_strand_id
1 'polypeptide(L)'
;MKNIAIIGGDLSGVSCAYFLDKLSGVNSKKFNIDLIERDLEFANDRFGKFQFGQEIYDNGWHNSISEQGVLFYLMVELGLHRYLIKSGSTKKVFFTKEGIKYLPEKMLYGVPLDKRELLMSDLFTFKEKLSILYNMYNTLEDEDIKELTVEKFFKTIINERIYEKLIEPLLTSHYACDISKQSMISLMPELSFLTIQKEDINKILEDMYNRNVIDNITVGSEYRLKFTLKSFIETLESNFSDKVFLELNRKVEKIEKKGDKYLVHSNGSIYYYDYIILTLNQKKFLPLFNGDEKINEFYSSMKYASNIVVTLVYKRDELHINREIGEIIFPKNDSEYITKLEYVSNKWIDIKMSGIQIVRAYIDREEAVSKLMNKDDDEIKGIIESELRKVHGSVGKLSRFYVSKIKDNYRFRCKNYNKNINKFNEYMKKEYPNVFIIGKSKKGTTLENTVLEGKEVAKQILENIR
;
A
#
# COMPACT_ATOMS: atom_id res chain seq x y z
N MET A 1 2.84 23.05 30.01
CA MET A 1 3.46 22.04 29.16
C MET A 1 2.36 21.19 28.58
N LYS A 2 2.35 20.94 27.28
CA LYS A 2 1.31 20.15 26.61
C LYS A 2 1.70 18.68 26.60
N ASN A 3 0.73 17.78 26.71
CA ASN A 3 0.94 16.34 26.62
C ASN A 3 0.29 15.81 25.36
N ILE A 4 1.03 15.05 24.56
CA ILE A 4 0.63 14.47 23.30
C ILE A 4 0.66 12.96 23.44
N ALA A 5 -0.47 12.28 23.16
CA ALA A 5 -0.49 10.83 23.04
C ALA A 5 -0.49 10.41 21.58
N ILE A 6 0.43 9.53 21.20
CA ILE A 6 0.42 8.83 19.91
C ILE A 6 0.08 7.37 20.22
N ILE A 7 -1.10 6.92 19.75
CA ILE A 7 -1.63 5.60 20.05
C ILE A 7 -1.44 4.67 18.83
N GLY A 8 -0.51 3.76 18.96
CA GLY A 8 -0.06 2.81 17.95
C GLY A 8 1.37 3.09 17.48
N GLY A 9 2.23 2.09 17.64
CA GLY A 9 3.67 2.15 17.36
C GLY A 9 4.08 1.54 16.01
N ASP A 10 3.21 1.64 14.98
CA ASP A 10 3.63 1.30 13.62
C ASP A 10 4.39 2.47 12.96
N LEU A 11 4.77 2.31 11.69
CA LEU A 11 5.53 3.33 10.96
C LEU A 11 4.89 4.74 11.02
N SER A 12 3.55 4.84 11.02
CA SER A 12 2.88 6.15 11.10
C SER A 12 3.06 6.82 12.46
N GLY A 13 2.95 6.06 13.55
CA GLY A 13 3.14 6.57 14.90
C GLY A 13 4.58 6.97 15.18
N VAL A 14 5.51 6.08 14.88
CA VAL A 14 6.94 6.32 15.10
C VAL A 14 7.45 7.50 14.26
N SER A 15 7.06 7.59 12.98
CA SER A 15 7.44 8.74 12.14
C SER A 15 6.80 10.04 12.60
N CYS A 16 5.55 10.02 13.07
CA CYS A 16 4.91 11.20 13.63
C CYS A 16 5.63 11.69 14.90
N ALA A 17 5.98 10.77 15.80
CA ALA A 17 6.79 11.08 16.99
C ALA A 17 8.14 11.71 16.62
N TYR A 18 8.83 11.11 15.64
CA TYR A 18 10.10 11.63 15.13
C TYR A 18 9.97 13.06 14.60
N PHE A 19 8.99 13.33 13.77
CA PHE A 19 8.82 14.68 13.22
C PHE A 19 8.37 15.71 14.27
N LEU A 20 7.53 15.34 15.24
CA LEU A 20 7.18 16.20 16.36
C LEU A 20 8.44 16.58 17.16
N ASP A 21 9.26 15.61 17.47
CA ASP A 21 10.49 15.82 18.20
C ASP A 21 11.50 16.69 17.42
N LYS A 22 11.83 16.31 16.18
CA LYS A 22 12.81 17.02 15.34
C LYS A 22 12.40 18.44 14.99
N LEU A 23 11.15 18.65 14.53
CA LEU A 23 10.68 19.95 14.08
C LEU A 23 10.44 20.93 15.22
N SER A 24 10.34 20.44 16.47
CA SER A 24 10.22 21.29 17.65
C SER A 24 11.50 22.03 18.03
N GLY A 25 12.65 21.54 17.57
CA GLY A 25 13.96 22.04 17.95
C GLY A 25 14.42 21.63 19.36
N VAL A 26 15.72 21.65 19.57
CA VAL A 26 16.36 21.13 20.79
C VAL A 26 15.96 21.87 22.08
N ASN A 27 15.57 23.16 21.98
CA ASN A 27 15.30 24.03 23.13
C ASN A 27 13.81 24.21 23.47
N SER A 28 12.89 23.57 22.76
CA SER A 28 11.46 23.77 23.00
C SER A 28 10.90 22.71 23.94
N LYS A 29 10.99 22.96 25.25
CA LYS A 29 10.32 22.14 26.30
C LYS A 29 8.81 22.48 26.43
N LYS A 30 8.09 22.64 25.31
CA LYS A 30 6.68 23.04 25.38
C LYS A 30 5.73 21.85 25.52
N PHE A 31 6.17 20.63 25.25
CA PHE A 31 5.34 19.42 25.28
C PHE A 31 6.13 18.14 25.55
N ASN A 32 5.41 17.10 25.98
CA ASN A 32 5.85 15.71 26.05
C ASN A 32 5.08 14.87 25.07
N ILE A 33 5.69 13.78 24.60
CA ILE A 33 5.09 12.83 23.67
C ILE A 33 5.12 11.44 24.32
N ASP A 34 3.95 10.85 24.55
CA ASP A 34 3.83 9.45 24.92
C ASP A 34 3.52 8.64 23.67
N LEU A 35 4.46 7.83 23.20
CA LEU A 35 4.25 6.87 22.12
C LEU A 35 3.82 5.53 22.72
N ILE A 36 2.52 5.24 22.60
CA ILE A 36 1.83 4.15 23.29
C ILE A 36 1.63 2.97 22.35
N GLU A 37 2.17 1.81 22.73
CA GLU A 37 1.99 0.55 22.00
C GLU A 37 1.52 -0.56 22.96
N ARG A 38 0.52 -1.34 22.53
CA ARG A 38 0.00 -2.48 23.31
C ARG A 38 0.96 -3.66 23.34
N ASP A 39 1.80 -3.82 22.32
CA ASP A 39 2.75 -4.92 22.19
C ASP A 39 4.08 -4.56 22.87
N LEU A 40 4.93 -5.57 23.04
CA LEU A 40 6.26 -5.39 23.66
C LEU A 40 7.27 -4.72 22.73
N GLU A 41 6.96 -4.61 21.46
CA GLU A 41 7.81 -4.03 20.42
C GLU A 41 6.95 -3.24 19.42
N PHE A 42 7.54 -2.21 18.81
CA PHE A 42 6.91 -1.47 17.74
C PHE A 42 6.83 -2.29 16.44
N ALA A 43 5.79 -2.03 15.66
CA ALA A 43 5.57 -2.60 14.34
C ALA A 43 5.55 -4.14 14.27
N ASN A 44 5.19 -4.81 15.35
CA ASN A 44 5.24 -6.26 15.46
C ASN A 44 4.22 -6.97 14.54
N ASP A 45 3.05 -6.40 14.34
CA ASP A 45 1.94 -7.00 13.57
C ASP A 45 2.19 -7.03 12.04
N ARG A 46 3.12 -6.22 11.50
CA ARG A 46 3.10 -5.87 10.08
C ARG A 46 4.37 -6.16 9.32
N PHE A 47 5.50 -6.13 9.99
CA PHE A 47 6.81 -6.25 9.38
C PHE A 47 7.52 -7.52 9.86
N GLY A 48 6.90 -8.67 9.52
CA GLY A 48 7.49 -9.96 9.78
C GLY A 48 8.82 -10.11 9.03
N LYS A 49 9.77 -10.78 9.66
CA LYS A 49 11.09 -11.07 9.09
C LYS A 49 11.40 -12.56 9.16
N PHE A 50 12.21 -13.03 8.23
CA PHE A 50 12.79 -14.36 8.30
C PHE A 50 14.29 -14.32 8.06
N GLN A 51 14.98 -15.29 8.62
CA GLN A 51 16.41 -15.44 8.41
C GLN A 51 16.70 -16.65 7.53
N PHE A 52 17.57 -16.47 6.53
CA PHE A 52 18.10 -17.54 5.72
C PHE A 52 19.63 -17.39 5.64
N GLY A 53 20.37 -18.35 6.19
CA GLY A 53 21.81 -18.22 6.40
C GLY A 53 22.12 -17.08 7.38
N GLN A 54 22.95 -16.14 6.96
CA GLN A 54 23.29 -14.93 7.72
C GLN A 54 22.43 -13.72 7.37
N GLU A 55 21.59 -13.83 6.36
CA GLU A 55 20.79 -12.71 5.84
C GLU A 55 19.38 -12.72 6.42
N ILE A 56 18.82 -11.53 6.62
CA ILE A 56 17.47 -11.31 7.12
C ILE A 56 16.65 -10.63 6.02
N TYR A 57 15.46 -11.14 5.78
CA TYR A 57 14.53 -10.69 4.75
C TYR A 57 13.16 -10.39 5.33
N ASP A 58 12.46 -9.44 4.73
CA ASP A 58 11.03 -9.22 5.02
C ASP A 58 10.18 -10.36 4.43
N ASN A 59 9.20 -10.85 5.18
CA ASN A 59 8.45 -12.07 4.83
C ASN A 59 7.15 -11.83 4.05
N GLY A 60 6.82 -10.63 3.61
CA GLY A 60 5.55 -10.50 2.90
C GLY A 60 5.21 -9.17 2.26
N TRP A 61 5.88 -8.09 2.57
CA TRP A 61 5.51 -6.80 2.02
C TRP A 61 6.52 -6.23 1.04
N HIS A 62 5.98 -5.50 0.05
CA HIS A 62 6.76 -4.63 -0.78
C HIS A 62 7.33 -3.48 0.05
N ASN A 63 8.63 -3.49 0.20
CA ASN A 63 9.38 -2.40 0.81
C ASN A 63 10.02 -1.53 -0.28
N SER A 64 9.26 -1.14 -1.29
CA SER A 64 9.78 -0.25 -2.30
C SER A 64 9.67 1.20 -1.86
N ILE A 65 10.72 1.94 -2.08
CA ILE A 65 10.93 3.33 -1.72
C ILE A 65 11.17 4.09 -3.01
N SER A 66 10.38 5.13 -3.26
CA SER A 66 10.55 6.00 -4.41
C SER A 66 11.73 6.97 -4.22
N GLU A 67 12.53 7.19 -5.23
CA GLU A 67 13.72 8.06 -5.22
C GLU A 67 13.42 9.53 -4.88
N GLN A 68 12.19 9.97 -5.08
CA GLN A 68 11.80 11.38 -4.88
C GLN A 68 10.83 11.59 -3.71
N GLY A 69 10.65 10.55 -2.89
CA GLY A 69 9.66 10.56 -1.82
C GLY A 69 10.19 11.09 -0.49
N VAL A 70 9.27 11.46 0.43
CA VAL A 70 9.62 11.93 1.78
C VAL A 70 10.36 10.84 2.57
N LEU A 71 10.05 9.58 2.31
CA LEU A 71 10.70 8.44 2.94
C LEU A 71 12.16 8.31 2.50
N PHE A 72 12.45 8.51 1.20
CA PHE A 72 13.82 8.52 0.70
C PHE A 72 14.65 9.64 1.35
N TYR A 73 14.12 10.85 1.38
CA TYR A 73 14.81 11.98 2.01
C TYR A 73 15.02 11.76 3.51
N LEU A 74 14.06 11.16 4.20
CA LEU A 74 14.20 10.80 5.61
C LEU A 74 15.33 9.76 5.81
N MET A 75 15.46 8.80 4.93
CA MET A 75 16.57 7.84 4.97
C MET A 75 17.92 8.48 4.68
N VAL A 76 17.97 9.48 3.82
CA VAL A 76 19.20 10.30 3.60
C VAL A 76 19.56 11.07 4.87
N GLU A 77 18.59 11.72 5.50
CA GLU A 77 18.77 12.47 6.76
C GLU A 77 19.32 11.57 7.89
N LEU A 78 18.80 10.35 7.98
CA LEU A 78 19.25 9.35 8.96
C LEU A 78 20.57 8.64 8.59
N GLY A 79 21.21 9.00 7.46
CA GLY A 79 22.45 8.36 7.00
C GLY A 79 22.25 6.93 6.49
N LEU A 80 21.01 6.51 6.23
CA LEU A 80 20.67 5.17 5.75
C LEU A 80 20.76 5.01 4.23
N HIS A 81 21.02 6.08 3.48
CA HIS A 81 21.10 6.08 2.02
C HIS A 81 22.12 5.07 1.48
N ARG A 82 23.24 4.84 2.20
CA ARG A 82 24.27 3.84 1.85
C ARG A 82 23.79 2.39 1.92
N TYR A 83 22.65 2.16 2.54
CA TYR A 83 22.01 0.84 2.65
C TYR A 83 20.81 0.71 1.72
N LEU A 84 20.54 1.72 0.89
CA LEU A 84 19.52 1.63 -0.14
C LEU A 84 20.05 0.86 -1.35
N ILE A 85 19.32 -0.17 -1.74
CA ILE A 85 19.62 -0.99 -2.89
C ILE A 85 18.62 -0.65 -3.98
N LYS A 86 19.14 -0.22 -5.13
CA LYS A 86 18.33 0.08 -6.30
C LYS A 86 17.83 -1.21 -6.96
N SER A 87 16.57 -1.20 -7.41
CA SER A 87 16.02 -2.31 -8.17
C SER A 87 16.76 -2.48 -9.51
N GLY A 88 16.94 -3.73 -9.91
CA GLY A 88 17.39 -4.05 -11.27
C GLY A 88 16.33 -3.73 -12.31
N SER A 89 16.74 -3.57 -13.56
CA SER A 89 15.80 -3.47 -14.68
C SER A 89 15.19 -4.85 -14.94
N THR A 90 13.92 -5.03 -14.57
CA THR A 90 13.16 -6.25 -14.81
C THR A 90 11.84 -5.92 -15.47
N LYS A 91 11.33 -6.88 -16.26
CA LYS A 91 10.08 -6.75 -17.00
C LYS A 91 8.91 -7.24 -16.14
N LYS A 92 7.77 -6.57 -16.30
CA LYS A 92 6.46 -7.09 -15.88
C LYS A 92 5.84 -7.81 -17.08
N VAL A 93 5.24 -8.96 -16.84
CA VAL A 93 4.60 -9.77 -17.89
C VAL A 93 3.26 -10.31 -17.40
N PHE A 94 2.38 -10.69 -18.30
CA PHE A 94 1.21 -11.47 -17.96
C PHE A 94 1.45 -12.96 -18.17
N PHE A 95 0.81 -13.78 -17.35
CA PHE A 95 0.68 -15.20 -17.60
C PHE A 95 -0.78 -15.51 -17.93
N THR A 96 -1.00 -16.01 -19.12
CA THR A 96 -2.31 -16.43 -19.62
C THR A 96 -2.29 -17.94 -19.89
N LYS A 97 -3.43 -18.52 -20.19
CA LYS A 97 -3.52 -19.94 -20.62
C LYS A 97 -2.67 -20.26 -21.84
N GLU A 98 -2.32 -19.24 -22.63
CA GLU A 98 -1.47 -19.35 -23.82
C GLU A 98 0.03 -19.14 -23.51
N GLY A 99 0.39 -18.90 -22.25
CA GLY A 99 1.74 -18.63 -21.79
C GLY A 99 2.01 -17.17 -21.41
N ILE A 100 3.31 -16.83 -21.37
CA ILE A 100 3.76 -15.48 -21.00
C ILE A 100 3.47 -14.49 -22.14
N LYS A 101 2.90 -13.34 -21.79
CA LYS A 101 2.59 -12.22 -22.69
C LYS A 101 3.29 -10.97 -22.19
N TYR A 102 3.98 -10.26 -23.09
CA TYR A 102 4.67 -9.02 -22.76
C TYR A 102 3.73 -7.83 -22.79
N LEU A 103 3.96 -6.89 -21.87
CA LEU A 103 3.19 -5.66 -21.77
C LEU A 103 3.71 -4.61 -22.74
N PRO A 104 2.86 -3.68 -23.22
CA PRO A 104 3.32 -2.45 -23.87
C PRO A 104 4.30 -1.69 -22.97
N GLU A 105 5.31 -1.06 -23.54
CA GLU A 105 6.31 -0.32 -22.75
C GLU A 105 5.78 1.03 -22.27
N LYS A 106 5.03 1.73 -23.15
CA LYS A 106 4.47 3.04 -22.83
C LYS A 106 3.02 2.92 -22.39
N MET A 107 2.81 3.00 -21.10
CA MET A 107 1.49 2.97 -20.48
C MET A 107 1.38 4.00 -19.38
N LEU A 108 0.17 4.50 -19.14
CA LEU A 108 -0.19 5.29 -17.96
C LEU A 108 -1.42 4.64 -17.31
N TYR A 109 -1.32 4.21 -16.04
CA TYR A 109 -2.36 3.45 -15.33
C TYR A 109 -2.84 2.20 -16.08
N GLY A 110 -1.94 1.55 -16.81
CA GLY A 110 -2.27 0.40 -17.65
C GLY A 110 -2.93 0.77 -18.98
N VAL A 111 -3.12 2.06 -19.27
CA VAL A 111 -3.62 2.53 -20.56
C VAL A 111 -2.46 2.66 -21.53
N PRO A 112 -2.41 1.90 -22.62
CA PRO A 112 -1.35 2.02 -23.61
C PRO A 112 -1.40 3.39 -24.31
N LEU A 113 -0.25 4.05 -24.40
CA LEU A 113 -0.12 5.36 -25.05
C LEU A 113 0.26 5.22 -26.53
N ASP A 114 0.91 4.12 -26.92
CA ASP A 114 1.25 3.84 -28.31
C ASP A 114 0.36 2.73 -28.90
N LYS A 115 -0.47 3.11 -29.88
CA LYS A 115 -1.33 2.17 -30.61
C LYS A 115 -0.54 1.09 -31.35
N ARG A 116 0.69 1.38 -31.80
CA ARG A 116 1.52 0.42 -32.52
C ARG A 116 1.98 -0.69 -31.59
N GLU A 117 2.44 -0.35 -30.39
CA GLU A 117 2.83 -1.35 -29.39
C GLU A 117 1.64 -2.25 -29.01
N LEU A 118 0.45 -1.66 -28.86
CA LEU A 118 -0.77 -2.41 -28.60
C LEU A 118 -1.10 -3.39 -29.72
N LEU A 119 -0.95 -2.95 -30.98
CA LEU A 119 -1.19 -3.82 -32.15
C LEU A 119 -0.15 -4.91 -32.32
N MET A 120 1.08 -4.65 -31.92
CA MET A 120 2.17 -5.65 -31.96
C MET A 120 2.11 -6.62 -30.77
N SER A 121 1.40 -6.25 -29.69
CA SER A 121 1.24 -7.11 -28.51
C SER A 121 0.52 -8.41 -28.89
N ASP A 122 0.99 -9.51 -28.33
CA ASP A 122 0.34 -10.84 -28.46
C ASP A 122 -0.73 -11.09 -27.38
N LEU A 123 -1.03 -10.08 -26.56
CA LEU A 123 -2.07 -10.11 -25.55
C LEU A 123 -3.48 -10.11 -26.15
N PHE A 124 -3.64 -9.51 -27.34
CA PHE A 124 -4.93 -9.37 -28.02
C PHE A 124 -5.01 -10.19 -29.29
N THR A 125 -6.15 -10.84 -29.48
CA THR A 125 -6.46 -11.53 -30.73
C THR A 125 -6.62 -10.55 -31.89
N PHE A 126 -6.50 -11.03 -33.13
CA PHE A 126 -6.67 -10.18 -34.31
C PHE A 126 -8.03 -9.44 -34.36
N LYS A 127 -9.12 -10.10 -33.95
CA LYS A 127 -10.44 -9.47 -33.86
C LYS A 127 -10.49 -8.36 -32.82
N GLU A 128 -9.87 -8.58 -31.67
CA GLU A 128 -9.77 -7.55 -30.61
C GLU A 128 -8.92 -6.37 -31.07
N LYS A 129 -7.81 -6.62 -31.75
CA LYS A 129 -6.97 -5.55 -32.35
C LYS A 129 -7.74 -4.68 -33.32
N LEU A 130 -8.57 -5.26 -34.19
CA LEU A 130 -9.42 -4.50 -35.08
C LEU A 130 -10.47 -3.67 -34.33
N SER A 131 -11.09 -4.24 -33.30
CA SER A 131 -12.04 -3.51 -32.43
C SER A 131 -11.36 -2.34 -31.72
N ILE A 132 -10.13 -2.55 -31.20
CA ILE A 132 -9.32 -1.53 -30.53
C ILE A 132 -8.93 -0.41 -31.49
N LEU A 133 -8.53 -0.75 -32.71
CA LEU A 133 -8.20 0.25 -33.75
C LEU A 133 -9.36 1.17 -34.08
N TYR A 134 -10.56 0.61 -34.14
CA TYR A 134 -11.75 1.36 -34.47
C TYR A 134 -12.26 2.22 -33.31
N ASN A 135 -12.24 1.67 -32.08
CA ASN A 135 -12.76 2.31 -30.87
C ASN A 135 -11.81 2.12 -29.68
N MET A 136 -10.62 2.71 -29.73
CA MET A 136 -9.71 2.65 -28.59
C MET A 136 -10.21 3.53 -27.43
N TYR A 137 -10.70 4.71 -27.77
CA TYR A 137 -11.25 5.67 -26.81
C TYR A 137 -12.68 6.03 -27.21
N ASN A 138 -13.53 6.08 -26.21
CA ASN A 138 -14.90 6.55 -26.35
C ASN A 138 -15.00 8.01 -25.93
N THR A 139 -15.94 8.74 -26.51
CA THR A 139 -16.30 10.08 -26.05
C THR A 139 -17.08 9.99 -24.75
N LEU A 140 -16.71 10.79 -23.78
CA LEU A 140 -17.48 10.94 -22.55
C LEU A 140 -18.73 11.77 -22.85
N GLU A 141 -19.89 11.17 -22.76
CA GLU A 141 -21.15 11.88 -22.64
C GLU A 141 -21.33 12.31 -21.17
N ASP A 142 -22.11 13.36 -20.91
CA ASP A 142 -22.28 14.11 -19.64
C ASP A 142 -22.64 13.25 -18.38
N GLU A 143 -22.01 12.12 -18.15
CA GLU A 143 -22.13 11.41 -16.88
C GLU A 143 -21.34 12.13 -15.77
N ASP A 144 -21.90 12.14 -14.56
CA ASP A 144 -21.20 12.67 -13.38
C ASP A 144 -20.06 11.71 -12.98
N ILE A 145 -18.91 11.89 -13.63
CA ILE A 145 -17.71 11.05 -13.52
C ILE A 145 -17.18 11.00 -12.08
N LYS A 146 -17.50 12.02 -11.26
CA LYS A 146 -17.13 12.07 -9.84
C LYS A 146 -17.71 10.90 -9.04
N GLU A 147 -18.72 10.25 -9.57
CA GLU A 147 -19.41 9.13 -8.94
C GLU A 147 -19.10 7.76 -9.57
N LEU A 148 -18.25 7.70 -10.61
CA LEU A 148 -17.94 6.44 -11.29
C LEU A 148 -17.03 5.55 -10.45
N THR A 149 -17.25 4.24 -10.56
CA THR A 149 -16.25 3.24 -10.16
C THR A 149 -15.12 3.19 -11.18
N VAL A 150 -13.96 2.66 -10.77
CA VAL A 150 -12.81 2.47 -11.67
C VAL A 150 -13.22 1.65 -12.90
N GLU A 151 -13.96 0.55 -12.70
CA GLU A 151 -14.46 -0.27 -13.81
C GLU A 151 -15.33 0.53 -14.77
N LYS A 152 -16.36 1.22 -14.25
CA LYS A 152 -17.29 1.98 -15.09
C LYS A 152 -16.56 3.10 -15.82
N PHE A 153 -15.63 3.80 -15.14
CA PHE A 153 -14.81 4.85 -15.74
C PHE A 153 -14.00 4.31 -16.93
N PHE A 154 -13.18 3.29 -16.73
CA PHE A 154 -12.33 2.78 -17.81
C PHE A 154 -13.13 2.13 -18.93
N LYS A 155 -14.21 1.39 -18.65
CA LYS A 155 -15.08 0.84 -19.69
C LYS A 155 -15.83 1.91 -20.49
N THR A 156 -16.04 3.09 -19.90
CA THR A 156 -16.66 4.23 -20.62
C THR A 156 -15.64 4.93 -21.52
N ILE A 157 -14.42 5.16 -21.07
CA ILE A 157 -13.43 5.93 -21.82
C ILE A 157 -12.56 5.10 -22.75
N ILE A 158 -12.47 3.78 -22.54
CA ILE A 158 -11.61 2.89 -23.31
C ILE A 158 -12.35 1.62 -23.71
N ASN A 159 -11.83 0.91 -24.68
CA ASN A 159 -12.37 -0.37 -25.10
C ASN A 159 -12.41 -1.38 -23.95
N GLU A 160 -13.58 -2.01 -23.70
CA GLU A 160 -13.78 -2.96 -22.59
C GLU A 160 -12.75 -4.10 -22.58
N ARG A 161 -12.30 -4.57 -23.75
CA ARG A 161 -11.28 -5.63 -23.84
C ARG A 161 -9.91 -5.19 -23.33
N ILE A 162 -9.55 -3.92 -23.55
CA ILE A 162 -8.34 -3.34 -22.99
C ILE A 162 -8.45 -3.29 -21.46
N TYR A 163 -9.61 -2.86 -20.95
CA TYR A 163 -9.84 -2.85 -19.52
C TYR A 163 -9.68 -4.24 -18.90
N GLU A 164 -10.39 -5.23 -19.39
CA GLU A 164 -10.43 -6.59 -18.83
C GLU A 164 -9.07 -7.32 -18.91
N LYS A 165 -8.38 -7.18 -20.04
CA LYS A 165 -7.14 -7.95 -20.30
C LYS A 165 -5.87 -7.25 -19.82
N LEU A 166 -5.91 -5.92 -19.67
CA LEU A 166 -4.69 -5.15 -19.39
C LEU A 166 -4.85 -4.28 -18.16
N ILE A 167 -5.85 -3.41 -18.10
CA ILE A 167 -5.95 -2.39 -17.05
C ILE A 167 -6.35 -3.02 -15.70
N GLU A 168 -7.41 -3.81 -15.65
CA GLU A 168 -7.88 -4.45 -14.41
C GLU A 168 -6.80 -5.28 -13.74
N PRO A 169 -6.12 -6.23 -14.44
CA PRO A 169 -5.11 -7.05 -13.78
C PRO A 169 -3.92 -6.23 -13.26
N LEU A 170 -3.47 -5.23 -14.03
CA LEU A 170 -2.38 -4.34 -13.62
C LEU A 170 -2.74 -3.54 -12.38
N LEU A 171 -3.90 -2.88 -12.38
CA LEU A 171 -4.34 -2.05 -11.26
C LEU A 171 -4.66 -2.89 -10.02
N THR A 172 -5.33 -4.05 -10.18
CA THR A 172 -5.60 -4.97 -9.08
C THR A 172 -4.30 -5.45 -8.43
N SER A 173 -3.29 -5.81 -9.24
CA SER A 173 -1.98 -6.23 -8.71
C SER A 173 -1.20 -5.09 -8.05
N HIS A 174 -1.36 -3.85 -8.53
CA HIS A 174 -0.69 -2.67 -7.99
C HIS A 174 -1.31 -2.21 -6.66
N TYR A 175 -2.64 -2.07 -6.65
CA TYR A 175 -3.36 -1.61 -5.45
C TYR A 175 -3.63 -2.74 -4.44
N ALA A 176 -3.29 -3.98 -4.77
CA ALA A 176 -3.48 -5.17 -3.94
C ALA A 176 -4.92 -5.31 -3.42
N CYS A 177 -5.90 -5.03 -4.27
CA CYS A 177 -7.33 -5.17 -3.99
C CYS A 177 -8.14 -5.18 -5.29
N ASP A 178 -9.36 -5.73 -5.24
CA ASP A 178 -10.30 -5.61 -6.34
C ASP A 178 -10.66 -4.13 -6.57
N ILE A 179 -10.23 -3.59 -7.71
CA ILE A 179 -10.43 -2.17 -8.05
C ILE A 179 -11.79 -1.89 -8.67
N SER A 180 -12.51 -2.89 -9.14
CA SER A 180 -13.72 -2.71 -9.95
C SER A 180 -14.77 -1.85 -9.25
N LYS A 181 -14.96 -2.04 -7.94
CA LYS A 181 -15.95 -1.35 -7.11
C LYS A 181 -15.41 -0.09 -6.42
N GLN A 182 -14.15 0.26 -6.63
CA GLN A 182 -13.54 1.44 -6.03
C GLN A 182 -13.96 2.72 -6.75
N SER A 183 -14.08 3.82 -6.03
CA SER A 183 -14.30 5.14 -6.62
C SER A 183 -13.06 5.58 -7.39
N MET A 184 -13.23 5.89 -8.67
CA MET A 184 -12.14 6.36 -9.53
C MET A 184 -11.46 7.60 -8.96
N ILE A 185 -12.22 8.63 -8.61
CA ILE A 185 -11.69 9.89 -8.10
C ILE A 185 -11.01 9.76 -6.73
N SER A 186 -11.37 8.74 -5.95
CA SER A 186 -10.74 8.49 -4.66
C SER A 186 -9.45 7.68 -4.79
N LEU A 187 -9.33 6.87 -5.82
CA LEU A 187 -8.16 6.03 -6.08
C LEU A 187 -7.12 6.72 -6.96
N MET A 188 -7.59 7.44 -7.98
CA MET A 188 -6.79 8.12 -9.01
C MET A 188 -7.30 9.55 -9.21
N PRO A 189 -7.15 10.45 -8.20
CA PRO A 189 -7.69 11.82 -8.28
C PRO A 189 -7.09 12.63 -9.43
N GLU A 190 -5.87 12.30 -9.87
CA GLU A 190 -5.20 12.93 -11.00
C GLU A 190 -5.90 12.65 -12.34
N LEU A 191 -6.61 11.53 -12.49
CA LEU A 191 -7.40 11.26 -13.69
C LEU A 191 -8.72 12.03 -13.75
N SER A 192 -9.08 12.76 -12.69
CA SER A 192 -10.29 13.60 -12.69
C SER A 192 -10.26 14.72 -13.74
N PHE A 193 -9.09 15.10 -14.21
CA PHE A 193 -8.94 16.07 -15.31
C PHE A 193 -9.52 15.57 -16.62
N LEU A 194 -9.47 14.26 -16.89
CA LEU A 194 -10.04 13.66 -18.10
C LEU A 194 -11.54 13.94 -18.27
N THR A 195 -12.17 14.40 -17.21
CA THR A 195 -13.61 14.54 -17.05
C THR A 195 -14.14 15.95 -17.29
N ILE A 196 -13.26 16.94 -17.24
CA ILE A 196 -13.62 18.36 -17.30
C ILE A 196 -13.40 18.94 -18.69
N GLN A 197 -12.50 18.34 -19.45
CA GLN A 197 -12.14 18.83 -20.78
C GLN A 197 -12.55 17.81 -21.85
N LYS A 198 -13.32 18.27 -22.84
CA LYS A 198 -13.65 17.49 -24.05
C LYS A 198 -12.45 17.29 -25.00
N GLU A 199 -11.23 17.37 -24.46
CA GLU A 199 -10.01 17.18 -25.24
C GLU A 199 -9.74 15.70 -25.51
N ASP A 200 -8.91 15.43 -26.51
CA ASP A 200 -8.48 14.09 -26.87
C ASP A 200 -7.79 13.41 -25.68
N ILE A 201 -8.43 12.39 -25.13
CA ILE A 201 -7.97 11.61 -23.96
C ILE A 201 -6.52 11.14 -24.17
N ASN A 202 -6.18 10.74 -25.39
CA ASN A 202 -4.83 10.29 -25.74
C ASN A 202 -3.78 11.38 -25.47
N LYS A 203 -4.07 12.61 -25.92
CA LYS A 203 -3.18 13.76 -25.75
C LYS A 203 -3.00 14.11 -24.27
N ILE A 204 -4.08 14.06 -23.50
CA ILE A 204 -4.01 14.32 -22.05
C ILE A 204 -3.15 13.26 -21.35
N LEU A 205 -3.35 11.98 -21.66
CA LEU A 205 -2.55 10.88 -21.07
C LEU A 205 -1.08 10.97 -21.48
N GLU A 206 -0.78 11.32 -22.74
CA GLU A 206 0.59 11.59 -23.19
C GLU A 206 1.23 12.76 -22.47
N ASP A 207 0.51 13.87 -22.29
CA ASP A 207 0.97 15.03 -21.53
C ASP A 207 1.25 14.67 -20.06
N MET A 208 0.37 13.90 -19.43
CA MET A 208 0.57 13.42 -18.07
C MET A 208 1.82 12.53 -17.97
N TYR A 209 2.00 11.61 -18.92
CA TYR A 209 3.17 10.74 -18.98
C TYR A 209 4.48 11.56 -19.16
N ASN A 210 4.48 12.50 -20.10
CA ASN A 210 5.65 13.34 -20.40
C ASN A 210 6.02 14.28 -19.23
N ARG A 211 5.04 14.68 -18.42
CA ARG A 211 5.25 15.51 -17.22
C ARG A 211 5.67 14.66 -16.00
N ASN A 212 5.94 13.36 -16.17
CA ASN A 212 6.21 12.43 -15.06
C ASN A 212 5.15 12.51 -13.95
N VAL A 213 3.89 12.72 -14.32
CA VAL A 213 2.79 12.52 -13.39
C VAL A 213 2.85 11.07 -12.97
N ILE A 214 3.08 10.85 -11.70
CA ILE A 214 3.61 9.62 -11.12
C ILE A 214 2.70 8.45 -11.45
N ASP A 215 3.13 7.61 -12.38
CA ASP A 215 2.62 6.26 -12.54
C ASP A 215 3.66 5.26 -12.06
N ASN A 216 3.56 4.87 -10.79
CA ASN A 216 4.41 3.83 -10.20
C ASN A 216 4.05 2.42 -10.67
N ILE A 217 3.07 2.29 -11.58
CA ILE A 217 2.58 0.97 -12.03
C ILE A 217 3.53 0.36 -13.04
N THR A 218 4.14 1.17 -13.90
CA THR A 218 4.85 0.67 -15.06
C THR A 218 6.36 0.64 -14.95
N VAL A 219 7.02 1.70 -14.56
CA VAL A 219 8.50 1.71 -14.41
C VAL A 219 8.93 2.83 -13.48
N GLY A 220 9.56 2.48 -12.38
CA GLY A 220 10.23 3.44 -11.51
C GLY A 220 11.55 2.87 -11.00
N SER A 221 12.52 3.72 -10.72
CA SER A 221 13.65 3.33 -9.89
C SER A 221 13.14 3.15 -8.47
N GLU A 222 12.96 1.91 -8.08
CA GLU A 222 12.59 1.55 -6.72
C GLU A 222 13.85 1.25 -5.92
N TYR A 223 13.81 1.61 -4.66
CA TYR A 223 14.84 1.26 -3.68
C TYR A 223 14.24 0.40 -2.59
N ARG A 224 15.05 -0.40 -1.96
CA ARG A 224 14.74 -1.04 -0.69
C ARG A 224 15.90 -0.84 0.29
N LEU A 225 15.62 -0.93 1.57
CA LEU A 225 16.69 -1.07 2.56
C LEU A 225 17.31 -2.47 2.46
N LYS A 226 18.62 -2.54 2.59
CA LYS A 226 19.34 -3.82 2.76
C LYS A 226 18.84 -4.58 3.98
N PHE A 227 18.42 -3.85 5.00
CA PHE A 227 17.80 -4.38 6.23
C PHE A 227 16.29 -4.38 6.13
N THR A 228 15.63 -4.90 7.17
CA THR A 228 14.16 -4.92 7.26
C THR A 228 13.60 -3.53 7.55
N LEU A 229 12.33 -3.31 7.23
CA LEU A 229 11.65 -2.08 7.58
C LEU A 229 11.53 -1.90 9.11
N LYS A 230 11.54 -3.00 9.87
CA LYS A 230 11.63 -2.95 11.33
C LYS A 230 12.91 -2.25 11.78
N SER A 231 14.04 -2.53 11.16
CA SER A 231 15.32 -1.85 11.47
C SER A 231 15.28 -0.35 11.18
N PHE A 232 14.49 0.08 10.19
CA PHE A 232 14.26 1.51 9.96
C PHE A 232 13.47 2.15 11.11
N ILE A 233 12.42 1.48 11.59
CA ILE A 233 11.63 1.94 12.74
C ILE A 233 12.50 2.02 14.00
N GLU A 234 13.31 1.02 14.26
CA GLU A 234 14.29 1.00 15.35
C GLU A 234 15.32 2.16 15.23
N THR A 235 15.70 2.52 14.00
CA THR A 235 16.57 3.69 13.76
C THR A 235 15.87 5.01 14.08
N LEU A 236 14.59 5.16 13.72
CA LEU A 236 13.80 6.34 14.09
C LEU A 236 13.71 6.46 15.62
N GLU A 237 13.41 5.35 16.29
CA GLU A 237 13.30 5.26 17.75
C GLU A 237 14.59 5.68 18.44
N SER A 238 15.73 5.17 17.97
CA SER A 238 17.05 5.51 18.54
C SER A 238 17.46 6.98 18.39
N ASN A 239 16.75 7.74 17.56
CA ASN A 239 16.95 9.16 17.34
C ASN A 239 15.99 10.07 18.13
N PHE A 240 15.14 9.51 18.99
CA PHE A 240 14.27 10.30 19.86
C PHE A 240 15.05 11.04 20.95
N SER A 241 14.60 12.25 21.27
CA SER A 241 15.09 12.98 22.42
C SER A 241 14.35 12.57 23.71
N ASP A 242 14.73 13.16 24.83
CA ASP A 242 14.11 12.98 26.15
C ASP A 242 12.65 13.46 26.28
N LYS A 243 12.09 14.03 25.20
CA LYS A 243 10.68 14.43 25.12
C LYS A 243 9.74 13.28 24.73
N VAL A 244 10.27 12.22 24.16
CA VAL A 244 9.49 11.07 23.68
C VAL A 244 9.62 9.93 24.67
N PHE A 245 8.50 9.58 25.29
CA PHE A 245 8.40 8.46 26.22
C PHE A 245 7.80 7.26 25.49
N LEU A 246 8.50 6.13 25.55
CA LEU A 246 8.09 4.87 24.92
C LEU A 246 7.27 4.06 25.92
N GLU A 247 5.98 3.95 25.67
CA GLU A 247 5.01 3.27 26.53
C GLU A 247 4.58 1.94 25.89
N LEU A 248 5.46 0.92 25.97
CA LEU A 248 5.22 -0.43 25.49
C LEU A 248 4.35 -1.24 26.47
N ASN A 249 3.73 -2.31 25.97
CA ASN A 249 2.79 -3.15 26.73
C ASN A 249 1.67 -2.35 27.39
N ARG A 250 1.26 -1.26 26.73
CA ARG A 250 0.26 -0.33 27.24
C ARG A 250 -0.95 -0.29 26.29
N LYS A 251 -2.00 -1.00 26.66
CA LYS A 251 -3.25 -1.05 25.88
C LYS A 251 -4.16 0.11 26.25
N VAL A 252 -4.49 0.94 25.27
CA VAL A 252 -5.54 1.95 25.44
C VAL A 252 -6.91 1.29 25.27
N GLU A 253 -7.82 1.57 26.20
CA GLU A 253 -9.14 0.93 26.29
C GLU A 253 -10.27 1.90 25.97
N LYS A 254 -10.11 3.20 26.33
CA LYS A 254 -11.12 4.24 26.14
C LYS A 254 -10.49 5.62 26.05
N ILE A 255 -11.13 6.49 25.28
CA ILE A 255 -10.79 7.91 25.16
C ILE A 255 -12.06 8.72 25.43
N GLU A 256 -11.98 9.68 26.36
CA GLU A 256 -13.08 10.58 26.73
C GLU A 256 -12.63 12.03 26.62
N LYS A 257 -13.49 12.90 26.10
CA LYS A 257 -13.24 14.34 26.11
C LYS A 257 -13.75 14.92 27.43
N LYS A 258 -12.90 15.70 28.11
CA LYS A 258 -13.25 16.42 29.33
C LYS A 258 -12.74 17.87 29.28
N GLY A 259 -13.63 18.77 28.90
CA GLY A 259 -13.25 20.16 28.61
C GLY A 259 -12.31 20.22 27.42
N ASP A 260 -11.14 20.86 27.62
CA ASP A 260 -10.12 21.02 26.58
C ASP A 260 -9.10 19.87 26.54
N LYS A 261 -9.27 18.84 27.38
CA LYS A 261 -8.37 17.69 27.46
C LYS A 261 -9.06 16.38 27.13
N TYR A 262 -8.25 15.37 26.88
CA TYR A 262 -8.66 14.00 26.65
C TYR A 262 -8.17 13.10 27.77
N LEU A 263 -9.06 12.25 28.29
CA LEU A 263 -8.76 11.20 29.23
C LEU A 263 -8.53 9.91 28.46
N VAL A 264 -7.35 9.34 28.61
CA VAL A 264 -6.98 8.05 28.02
C VAL A 264 -6.95 7.01 29.13
N HIS A 265 -7.88 6.06 29.07
CA HIS A 265 -7.92 4.93 30.00
C HIS A 265 -7.02 3.83 29.44
N SER A 266 -6.09 3.38 30.26
CA SER A 266 -5.12 2.37 29.87
C SER A 266 -4.61 1.60 31.09
N ASN A 267 -4.69 0.26 31.02
CA ASN A 267 -4.23 -0.65 32.09
C ASN A 267 -4.73 -0.24 33.50
N GLY A 268 -6.00 0.14 33.60
CA GLY A 268 -6.64 0.55 34.87
C GLY A 268 -6.26 1.96 35.38
N SER A 269 -5.48 2.72 34.64
CA SER A 269 -5.08 4.09 34.95
C SER A 269 -5.68 5.09 33.96
N ILE A 270 -5.76 6.37 34.39
CA ILE A 270 -6.28 7.46 33.57
C ILE A 270 -5.19 8.51 33.38
N TYR A 271 -4.93 8.86 32.12
CA TYR A 271 -3.94 9.85 31.73
C TYR A 271 -4.59 11.02 31.00
N TYR A 272 -4.03 12.21 31.13
CA TYR A 272 -4.58 13.44 30.57
C TYR A 272 -3.70 13.97 29.45
N TYR A 273 -4.29 14.16 28.25
CA TYR A 273 -3.60 14.67 27.08
C TYR A 273 -4.30 15.89 26.48
N ASP A 274 -3.51 16.76 25.88
CA ASP A 274 -4.00 17.92 25.12
C ASP A 274 -4.24 17.55 23.65
N TYR A 275 -3.46 16.59 23.12
CA TYR A 275 -3.54 16.09 21.75
C TYR A 275 -3.52 14.58 21.74
N ILE A 276 -4.28 13.99 20.82
CA ILE A 276 -4.29 12.55 20.57
C ILE A 276 -4.06 12.29 19.08
N ILE A 277 -3.13 11.39 18.77
CA ILE A 277 -2.86 10.92 17.43
C ILE A 277 -3.14 9.43 17.40
N LEU A 278 -4.09 9.01 16.55
CA LEU A 278 -4.47 7.61 16.38
C LEU A 278 -3.86 7.09 15.09
N THR A 279 -3.03 6.07 15.21
CA THR A 279 -2.37 5.41 14.08
C THR A 279 -2.88 4.00 13.84
N LEU A 280 -3.84 3.59 14.65
CA LEU A 280 -4.44 2.28 14.64
C LEU A 280 -5.28 2.01 13.38
N ASN A 281 -5.41 0.73 13.02
CA ASN A 281 -6.48 0.29 12.13
C ASN A 281 -7.83 0.72 12.72
N GLN A 282 -8.71 1.19 11.88
CA GLN A 282 -9.98 1.80 12.26
C GLN A 282 -10.87 0.89 13.10
N LYS A 283 -10.91 -0.40 12.82
CA LYS A 283 -11.61 -1.37 13.67
C LYS A 283 -11.05 -1.44 15.10
N LYS A 284 -9.77 -1.09 15.28
CA LYS A 284 -9.12 -1.09 16.60
C LYS A 284 -9.39 0.21 17.37
N PHE A 285 -9.61 1.33 16.70
CA PHE A 285 -9.85 2.59 17.43
C PHE A 285 -11.34 2.87 17.69
N LEU A 286 -12.27 2.30 16.92
CA LEU A 286 -13.71 2.48 17.15
C LEU A 286 -14.13 2.24 18.61
N PRO A 287 -13.71 1.14 19.25
CA PRO A 287 -14.06 0.90 20.64
C PRO A 287 -13.57 1.97 21.60
N LEU A 288 -12.55 2.75 21.22
CA LEU A 288 -11.97 3.78 22.08
C LEU A 288 -12.90 4.97 22.33
N PHE A 289 -13.82 5.25 21.38
CA PHE A 289 -14.85 6.30 21.47
C PHE A 289 -16.22 5.69 21.80
N ASN A 290 -16.27 4.84 22.80
CA ASN A 290 -17.46 4.07 23.15
C ASN A 290 -18.68 4.99 23.36
N GLY A 291 -19.73 4.78 22.56
CA GLY A 291 -20.99 5.53 22.62
C GLY A 291 -21.10 6.70 21.63
N ASP A 292 -20.09 7.00 20.82
CA ASP A 292 -20.23 7.98 19.75
C ASP A 292 -20.88 7.32 18.51
N GLU A 293 -22.20 7.56 18.37
CA GLU A 293 -23.01 6.98 17.29
C GLU A 293 -22.51 7.39 15.89
N LYS A 294 -22.04 8.62 15.70
CA LYS A 294 -21.58 9.12 14.40
C LYS A 294 -20.25 8.49 13.99
N ILE A 295 -19.33 8.29 14.94
CA ILE A 295 -18.11 7.56 14.69
C ILE A 295 -18.44 6.11 14.32
N ASN A 296 -19.33 5.46 15.07
CA ASN A 296 -19.75 4.09 14.80
C ASN A 296 -20.45 3.94 13.46
N GLU A 297 -21.38 4.83 13.10
CA GLU A 297 -22.10 4.84 11.81
C GLU A 297 -21.11 4.97 10.65
N PHE A 298 -20.18 5.93 10.73
CA PHE A 298 -19.19 6.17 9.69
C PHE A 298 -18.33 4.94 9.42
N TYR A 299 -17.83 4.28 10.45
CA TYR A 299 -16.93 3.13 10.30
C TYR A 299 -17.63 1.81 10.04
N SER A 300 -18.84 1.60 10.53
CA SER A 300 -19.63 0.39 10.25
C SER A 300 -20.00 0.28 8.76
N SER A 301 -20.15 1.43 8.10
CA SER A 301 -20.38 1.48 6.65
C SER A 301 -19.17 1.13 5.79
N MET A 302 -17.98 1.02 6.37
CA MET A 302 -16.74 0.81 5.63
C MET A 302 -16.44 -0.66 5.37
N LYS A 303 -16.08 -0.96 4.14
CA LYS A 303 -15.58 -2.27 3.73
C LYS A 303 -14.06 -2.26 3.69
N TYR A 304 -13.48 -3.39 4.03
CA TYR A 304 -12.03 -3.62 4.01
C TYR A 304 -11.70 -4.85 3.19
N ALA A 305 -10.65 -4.78 2.40
CA ALA A 305 -10.05 -5.93 1.75
C ALA A 305 -8.97 -6.54 2.63
N SER A 306 -8.88 -7.84 2.59
CA SER A 306 -7.80 -8.63 3.20
C SER A 306 -6.91 -9.19 2.10
N ASN A 307 -5.67 -9.54 2.44
CA ASN A 307 -4.69 -10.07 1.51
C ASN A 307 -3.98 -11.28 2.12
N ILE A 308 -3.45 -12.12 1.26
CA ILE A 308 -2.52 -13.18 1.66
C ILE A 308 -1.27 -13.04 0.79
N VAL A 309 -0.10 -13.10 1.42
CA VAL A 309 1.19 -13.13 0.71
C VAL A 309 1.91 -14.41 1.12
N VAL A 310 2.29 -15.19 0.12
CA VAL A 310 3.06 -16.43 0.33
C VAL A 310 4.47 -16.22 -0.19
N THR A 311 5.44 -16.23 0.70
CA THR A 311 6.86 -16.14 0.34
C THR A 311 7.44 -17.55 0.29
N LEU A 312 7.99 -17.93 -0.85
CA LEU A 312 8.61 -19.21 -1.12
C LEU A 312 10.10 -19.02 -1.34
N VAL A 313 10.92 -19.79 -0.66
CA VAL A 313 12.39 -19.73 -0.75
C VAL A 313 12.92 -21.05 -1.29
N TYR A 314 13.55 -21.00 -2.44
CA TYR A 314 14.22 -22.13 -3.11
C TYR A 314 15.73 -21.94 -3.12
N LYS A 315 16.50 -23.00 -3.26
CA LYS A 315 17.85 -22.87 -3.79
C LYS A 315 17.79 -22.49 -5.27
N ARG A 316 18.79 -21.81 -5.77
CA ARG A 316 18.77 -21.28 -7.14
C ARG A 316 18.64 -22.36 -8.21
N ASP A 317 19.21 -23.52 -7.98
CA ASP A 317 19.17 -24.70 -8.86
C ASP A 317 17.83 -25.44 -8.81
N GLU A 318 17.02 -25.20 -7.79
CA GLU A 318 15.72 -25.85 -7.61
C GLU A 318 14.56 -25.12 -8.33
N LEU A 319 14.76 -23.88 -8.76
CA LEU A 319 13.75 -23.11 -9.48
C LEU A 319 14.38 -22.24 -10.57
N HIS A 320 14.13 -22.59 -11.81
CA HIS A 320 14.59 -21.81 -12.96
C HIS A 320 13.62 -20.70 -13.31
N ILE A 321 14.07 -19.46 -13.20
CA ILE A 321 13.29 -18.27 -13.51
C ILE A 321 14.01 -17.48 -14.59
N ASN A 322 13.28 -17.00 -15.59
CA ASN A 322 13.82 -16.05 -16.56
C ASN A 322 14.27 -14.78 -15.84
N ARG A 323 15.56 -14.45 -15.94
CA ARG A 323 16.20 -13.36 -15.20
C ARG A 323 15.73 -11.96 -15.60
N GLU A 324 15.09 -11.82 -16.75
CA GLU A 324 14.54 -10.56 -17.22
C GLU A 324 13.16 -10.26 -16.59
N ILE A 325 12.48 -11.27 -16.05
CA ILE A 325 11.15 -11.13 -15.49
C ILE A 325 11.25 -10.85 -13.98
N GLY A 326 10.71 -9.73 -13.55
CA GLY A 326 10.59 -9.37 -12.13
C GLY A 326 9.23 -9.69 -11.56
N GLU A 327 8.19 -9.53 -12.36
CA GLU A 327 6.81 -9.74 -11.92
C GLU A 327 5.99 -10.44 -13.01
N ILE A 328 5.17 -11.40 -12.60
CA ILE A 328 4.14 -12.02 -13.45
C ILE A 328 2.79 -11.65 -12.87
N ILE A 329 1.93 -11.07 -13.67
CA ILE A 329 0.57 -10.69 -13.33
C ILE A 329 -0.41 -11.69 -13.96
N PHE A 330 -1.43 -12.08 -13.20
CA PHE A 330 -2.43 -13.04 -13.64
C PHE A 330 -3.77 -12.33 -13.90
N PRO A 331 -4.26 -12.29 -15.15
CA PRO A 331 -5.64 -11.90 -15.42
C PRO A 331 -6.62 -12.79 -14.66
N LYS A 332 -7.79 -12.27 -14.33
CA LYS A 332 -8.77 -12.93 -13.46
C LYS A 332 -9.15 -14.35 -13.89
N ASN A 333 -9.16 -14.62 -15.21
CA ASN A 333 -9.57 -15.90 -15.77
C ASN A 333 -8.41 -16.90 -15.92
N ASP A 334 -7.17 -16.49 -15.62
CA ASP A 334 -5.98 -17.29 -15.86
C ASP A 334 -5.36 -17.87 -14.59
N SER A 335 -5.72 -17.36 -13.41
CA SER A 335 -5.42 -17.97 -12.11
C SER A 335 -6.60 -17.84 -11.16
N GLU A 336 -6.92 -18.90 -10.44
CA GLU A 336 -7.98 -18.90 -9.43
C GLU A 336 -7.58 -18.12 -8.17
N TYR A 337 -6.29 -18.15 -7.80
CA TYR A 337 -5.82 -17.63 -6.52
C TYR A 337 -4.87 -16.46 -6.68
N ILE A 338 -3.84 -16.59 -7.53
CA ILE A 338 -2.74 -15.65 -7.60
C ILE A 338 -3.11 -14.43 -8.42
N THR A 339 -2.87 -13.25 -7.88
CA THR A 339 -2.96 -11.97 -8.59
C THR A 339 -1.64 -11.63 -9.25
N LYS A 340 -0.54 -11.87 -8.52
CA LYS A 340 0.82 -11.55 -8.96
C LYS A 340 1.84 -12.51 -8.35
N LEU A 341 2.85 -12.90 -9.14
CA LEU A 341 4.12 -13.44 -8.65
C LEU A 341 5.20 -12.37 -8.75
N GLU A 342 5.99 -12.21 -7.71
CA GLU A 342 7.18 -11.36 -7.72
C GLU A 342 8.43 -12.22 -7.55
N TYR A 343 9.37 -12.09 -8.46
CA TYR A 343 10.69 -12.72 -8.38
C TYR A 343 11.66 -11.79 -7.69
N VAL A 344 11.63 -11.79 -6.38
CA VAL A 344 12.38 -10.88 -5.51
C VAL A 344 13.88 -10.95 -5.81
N SER A 345 14.41 -12.15 -6.07
CA SER A 345 15.82 -12.37 -6.41
C SER A 345 16.23 -11.80 -7.78
N ASN A 346 15.28 -11.60 -8.71
CA ASN A 346 15.58 -10.95 -9.98
C ASN A 346 15.57 -9.42 -9.83
N LYS A 347 14.70 -8.92 -8.99
CA LYS A 347 14.52 -7.48 -8.76
C LYS A 347 15.66 -6.87 -7.95
N TRP A 348 16.22 -7.61 -6.98
CA TRP A 348 17.23 -7.10 -6.05
C TRP A 348 18.57 -7.81 -6.19
N ILE A 349 19.62 -7.04 -6.53
CA ILE A 349 20.94 -7.58 -6.88
C ILE A 349 21.61 -8.33 -5.73
N ASP A 350 21.46 -7.85 -4.50
CA ASP A 350 22.02 -8.46 -3.30
C ASP A 350 21.40 -9.84 -3.02
N ILE A 351 20.09 -10.00 -3.21
CA ILE A 351 19.39 -11.27 -3.10
C ILE A 351 19.79 -12.20 -4.25
N LYS A 352 19.95 -11.65 -5.47
CA LYS A 352 20.41 -12.40 -6.63
C LYS A 352 21.75 -13.09 -6.38
N MET A 353 22.61 -12.51 -5.59
CA MET A 353 23.95 -13.05 -5.29
C MET A 353 23.96 -14.06 -4.14
N SER A 354 22.89 -14.15 -3.35
CA SER A 354 22.81 -15.01 -2.14
C SER A 354 22.68 -16.52 -2.41
N GLY A 355 22.53 -16.95 -3.67
CA GLY A 355 22.37 -18.37 -4.02
C GLY A 355 20.96 -18.92 -3.80
N ILE A 356 19.99 -18.07 -3.45
CA ILE A 356 18.59 -18.43 -3.28
C ILE A 356 17.70 -17.75 -4.33
N GLN A 357 16.51 -18.32 -4.50
CA GLN A 357 15.40 -17.74 -5.23
C GLN A 357 14.26 -17.47 -4.26
N ILE A 358 13.86 -16.20 -4.14
CA ILE A 358 12.71 -15.80 -3.36
C ILE A 358 11.58 -15.42 -4.33
N VAL A 359 10.46 -16.11 -4.21
CA VAL A 359 9.25 -15.86 -4.98
C VAL A 359 8.14 -15.47 -4.01
N ARG A 360 7.45 -14.38 -4.28
CA ARG A 360 6.24 -13.98 -3.54
C ARG A 360 5.02 -14.13 -4.41
N ALA A 361 4.04 -14.88 -3.92
CA ALA A 361 2.72 -14.96 -4.51
C ALA A 361 1.76 -14.06 -3.74
N TYR A 362 1.10 -13.16 -4.43
CA TYR A 362 0.12 -12.23 -3.88
C TYR A 362 -1.28 -12.70 -4.22
N ILE A 363 -2.15 -12.72 -3.22
CA ILE A 363 -3.55 -13.14 -3.31
C ILE A 363 -4.38 -11.95 -2.82
N ASP A 364 -4.93 -11.18 -3.76
CA ASP A 364 -5.54 -9.87 -3.48
C ASP A 364 -7.03 -9.83 -3.86
N ARG A 365 -7.52 -10.81 -4.65
CA ARG A 365 -8.93 -10.88 -5.03
C ARG A 365 -9.76 -11.43 -3.87
N GLU A 366 -10.84 -10.75 -3.56
CA GLU A 366 -11.71 -11.05 -2.39
C GLU A 366 -12.16 -12.52 -2.36
N GLU A 367 -12.52 -13.07 -3.52
CA GLU A 367 -12.96 -14.45 -3.64
C GLU A 367 -11.85 -15.45 -3.27
N ALA A 368 -10.64 -15.25 -3.81
CA ALA A 368 -9.48 -16.10 -3.52
C ALA A 368 -9.06 -15.99 -2.05
N VAL A 369 -9.02 -14.77 -1.52
CA VAL A 369 -8.72 -14.52 -0.11
C VAL A 369 -9.71 -15.23 0.81
N SER A 370 -11.00 -15.14 0.51
CA SER A 370 -12.06 -15.79 1.31
C SER A 370 -11.91 -17.32 1.37
N LYS A 371 -11.52 -17.93 0.25
CA LYS A 371 -11.27 -19.39 0.18
C LYS A 371 -10.04 -19.82 0.98
N LEU A 372 -9.03 -18.97 1.10
CA LEU A 372 -7.73 -19.32 1.69
C LEU A 372 -7.53 -18.80 3.11
N MET A 373 -8.23 -17.77 3.54
CA MET A 373 -7.99 -17.09 4.82
C MET A 373 -8.03 -18.04 6.04
N ASN A 374 -8.92 -19.04 6.01
CA ASN A 374 -9.12 -19.99 7.11
C ASN A 374 -8.37 -21.32 6.93
N LYS A 375 -7.67 -21.51 5.80
CA LYS A 375 -6.85 -22.70 5.58
C LYS A 375 -5.56 -22.64 6.38
N ASP A 376 -4.97 -23.79 6.70
CA ASP A 376 -3.64 -23.79 7.29
C ASP A 376 -2.55 -23.41 6.28
N ASP A 377 -1.37 -23.13 6.77
CA ASP A 377 -0.28 -22.60 5.94
C ASP A 377 0.30 -23.64 4.98
N ASP A 378 0.26 -24.94 5.33
CA ASP A 378 0.68 -26.04 4.46
C ASP A 378 -0.31 -26.28 3.32
N GLU A 379 -1.61 -26.19 3.56
CA GLU A 379 -2.63 -26.23 2.51
C GLU A 379 -2.43 -25.07 1.51
N ILE A 380 -2.25 -23.85 2.02
CA ILE A 380 -2.02 -22.66 1.17
C ILE A 380 -0.74 -22.85 0.35
N LYS A 381 0.35 -23.28 0.98
CA LYS A 381 1.61 -23.58 0.29
C LYS A 381 1.40 -24.57 -0.86
N GLY A 382 0.70 -25.67 -0.63
CA GLY A 382 0.42 -26.68 -1.65
C GLY A 382 -0.34 -26.13 -2.86
N ILE A 383 -1.33 -25.26 -2.61
CA ILE A 383 -2.09 -24.58 -3.65
C ILE A 383 -1.17 -23.68 -4.47
N ILE A 384 -0.34 -22.86 -3.82
CA ILE A 384 0.55 -21.91 -4.50
C ILE A 384 1.65 -22.64 -5.27
N GLU A 385 2.21 -23.72 -4.74
CA GLU A 385 3.17 -24.55 -5.51
C GLU A 385 2.52 -25.17 -6.75
N SER A 386 1.24 -25.56 -6.68
CA SER A 386 0.51 -26.05 -7.86
C SER A 386 0.37 -24.96 -8.93
N GLU A 387 0.06 -23.71 -8.55
CA GLU A 387 0.00 -22.57 -9.46
C GLU A 387 1.40 -22.25 -10.06
N LEU A 388 2.46 -22.33 -9.24
CA LEU A 388 3.84 -22.15 -9.71
C LEU A 388 4.22 -23.19 -10.79
N ARG A 389 3.78 -24.45 -10.61
CA ARG A 389 4.05 -25.49 -11.63
C ARG A 389 3.40 -25.20 -12.97
N LYS A 390 2.25 -24.51 -12.98
CA LYS A 390 1.64 -24.08 -14.25
C LYS A 390 2.51 -23.08 -15.00
N VAL A 391 3.23 -22.23 -14.27
CA VAL A 391 4.11 -21.19 -14.84
C VAL A 391 5.46 -21.79 -15.28
N HIS A 392 6.05 -22.67 -14.45
CA HIS A 392 7.43 -23.15 -14.63
C HIS A 392 7.52 -24.57 -15.19
N GLY A 393 6.41 -25.29 -15.32
CA GLY A 393 6.37 -26.70 -15.68
C GLY A 393 6.83 -27.62 -14.53
N SER A 394 7.99 -27.36 -13.96
CA SER A 394 8.53 -28.10 -12.82
C SER A 394 9.05 -27.14 -11.74
N VAL A 395 8.93 -27.56 -10.51
CA VAL A 395 9.41 -26.84 -9.32
C VAL A 395 10.14 -27.86 -8.45
N GLY A 396 11.39 -27.58 -8.09
CA GLY A 396 12.20 -28.44 -7.25
C GLY A 396 11.83 -28.35 -5.77
N LYS A 397 12.77 -28.73 -4.90
CA LYS A 397 12.53 -28.81 -3.45
C LYS A 397 12.47 -27.42 -2.82
N LEU A 398 11.33 -27.09 -2.22
CA LEU A 398 11.15 -25.90 -1.42
C LEU A 398 12.04 -25.96 -0.17
N SER A 399 12.80 -24.89 0.09
CA SER A 399 13.64 -24.78 1.28
C SER A 399 12.88 -24.28 2.48
N ARG A 400 12.09 -23.18 2.30
CA ARG A 400 11.23 -22.58 3.32
C ARG A 400 10.04 -21.87 2.70
N PHE A 401 9.00 -21.65 3.49
CA PHE A 401 7.86 -20.82 3.11
C PHE A 401 7.34 -20.03 4.31
N TYR A 402 6.61 -18.96 4.01
CA TYR A 402 5.93 -18.10 4.99
C TYR A 402 4.60 -17.65 4.41
N VAL A 403 3.54 -17.75 5.21
CA VAL A 403 2.21 -17.27 4.83
C VAL A 403 1.84 -16.09 5.72
N SER A 404 1.65 -14.93 5.11
CA SER A 404 1.22 -13.72 5.79
C SER A 404 -0.24 -13.44 5.46
N LYS A 405 -1.14 -13.66 6.41
CA LYS A 405 -2.57 -13.39 6.31
C LYS A 405 -2.88 -12.03 6.93
N ILE A 406 -3.21 -11.05 6.11
CA ILE A 406 -3.41 -9.67 6.55
C ILE A 406 -4.87 -9.32 6.45
N LYS A 407 -5.55 -9.37 7.58
CA LYS A 407 -6.97 -9.02 7.69
C LYS A 407 -7.16 -7.52 7.68
N ASP A 408 -8.23 -7.08 7.00
CA ASP A 408 -8.65 -5.67 6.97
C ASP A 408 -7.52 -4.71 6.58
N ASN A 409 -6.75 -5.10 5.56
CA ASN A 409 -5.55 -4.41 5.15
C ASN A 409 -5.83 -3.09 4.43
N TYR A 410 -6.78 -3.13 3.50
CA TYR A 410 -7.16 -2.02 2.66
C TYR A 410 -8.59 -1.59 2.91
N ARG A 411 -8.81 -0.26 2.99
CA ARG A 411 -10.15 0.28 2.96
C ARG A 411 -10.63 0.39 1.52
N PHE A 412 -11.80 -0.17 1.21
CA PHE A 412 -12.47 0.10 -0.04
C PHE A 412 -12.94 1.56 -0.08
N ARG A 413 -12.53 2.28 -1.09
CA ARG A 413 -12.97 3.64 -1.37
C ARG A 413 -14.18 3.58 -2.30
N CYS A 414 -15.33 3.15 -1.78
CA CYS A 414 -16.56 3.04 -2.54
C CYS A 414 -17.10 4.41 -2.99
N LYS A 415 -18.14 4.39 -3.81
CA LYS A 415 -18.91 5.58 -4.21
C LYS A 415 -19.21 6.48 -3.00
N ASN A 416 -19.12 7.80 -3.16
CA ASN A 416 -19.26 8.79 -2.08
C ASN A 416 -18.20 8.77 -0.97
N TYR A 417 -17.13 7.98 -1.12
CA TYR A 417 -16.08 7.90 -0.10
C TYR A 417 -15.55 9.29 0.30
N ASN A 418 -15.16 10.13 -0.67
CA ASN A 418 -14.61 11.46 -0.39
C ASN A 418 -15.61 12.37 0.31
N LYS A 419 -16.90 12.31 -0.07
CA LYS A 419 -17.96 13.07 0.59
C LYS A 419 -18.15 12.62 2.04
N ASN A 420 -18.15 11.32 2.28
CA ASN A 420 -18.36 10.77 3.62
C ASN A 420 -17.16 11.04 4.53
N ILE A 421 -15.91 10.89 4.02
CA ILE A 421 -14.71 11.19 4.80
C ILE A 421 -14.61 12.68 5.15
N ASN A 422 -15.02 13.58 4.23
CA ASN A 422 -15.03 15.01 4.51
C ASN A 422 -16.03 15.35 5.62
N LYS A 423 -17.26 14.84 5.56
CA LYS A 423 -18.24 15.00 6.63
C LYS A 423 -17.74 14.48 7.97
N PHE A 424 -17.08 13.32 7.94
CA PHE A 424 -16.48 12.74 9.14
C PHE A 424 -15.34 13.60 9.69
N ASN A 425 -14.46 14.12 8.84
CA ASN A 425 -13.38 15.02 9.24
C ASN A 425 -13.92 16.33 9.85
N GLU A 426 -15.00 16.89 9.28
CA GLU A 426 -15.69 18.06 9.84
C GLU A 426 -16.28 17.76 11.21
N TYR A 427 -16.92 16.60 11.36
CA TYR A 427 -17.42 16.14 12.65
C TYR A 427 -16.31 16.01 13.68
N MET A 428 -15.21 15.29 13.33
CA MET A 428 -14.05 15.12 14.22
C MET A 428 -13.43 16.47 14.61
N LYS A 429 -13.27 17.38 13.66
CA LYS A 429 -12.73 18.72 13.92
C LYS A 429 -13.60 19.53 14.89
N LYS A 430 -14.93 19.38 14.83
CA LYS A 430 -15.87 20.05 15.70
C LYS A 430 -15.93 19.44 17.10
N GLU A 431 -16.10 18.14 17.18
CA GLU A 431 -16.34 17.43 18.45
C GLU A 431 -15.03 17.04 19.16
N TYR A 432 -13.98 16.71 18.37
CA TYR A 432 -12.68 16.27 18.85
C TYR A 432 -11.51 17.04 18.21
N PRO A 433 -11.43 18.38 18.42
CA PRO A 433 -10.55 19.28 17.65
C PRO A 433 -9.06 18.92 17.69
N ASN A 434 -8.60 18.26 18.75
CA ASN A 434 -7.20 17.89 18.95
C ASN A 434 -6.96 16.37 18.80
N VAL A 435 -7.90 15.66 18.15
CA VAL A 435 -7.74 14.24 17.81
C VAL A 435 -7.43 14.11 16.33
N PHE A 436 -6.29 13.53 16.00
CA PHE A 436 -5.82 13.29 14.64
C PHE A 436 -5.82 11.80 14.34
N ILE A 437 -6.30 11.43 13.16
CA ILE A 437 -6.28 10.05 12.68
C ILE A 437 -5.35 10.02 11.49
N ILE A 438 -4.30 9.19 11.54
CA ILE A 438 -3.30 9.03 10.50
C ILE A 438 -3.07 7.55 10.17
N GLY A 439 -2.25 7.30 9.16
CA GLY A 439 -1.92 5.96 8.69
C GLY A 439 -2.79 5.53 7.52
N LYS A 440 -2.96 4.26 7.30
CA LYS A 440 -3.66 3.65 6.14
C LYS A 440 -5.03 4.25 5.80
N SER A 441 -5.51 5.13 6.62
CA SER A 441 -6.91 5.54 6.60
C SER A 441 -7.21 6.74 5.71
N LYS A 442 -6.24 7.57 5.32
CA LYS A 442 -6.54 8.87 4.71
C LYS A 442 -5.98 9.05 3.29
N LYS A 443 -4.67 8.99 3.09
CA LYS A 443 -4.03 9.34 1.81
C LYS A 443 -3.55 8.15 0.97
N GLY A 444 -3.72 6.94 1.44
CA GLY A 444 -3.24 5.75 0.74
C GLY A 444 -2.44 4.82 1.64
N THR A 445 -2.04 3.70 1.06
CA THR A 445 -1.46 2.58 1.81
C THR A 445 0.04 2.44 1.59
N THR A 446 0.64 3.34 0.84
CA THR A 446 2.08 3.33 0.60
C THR A 446 2.86 3.75 1.85
N LEU A 447 4.08 3.24 1.99
CA LEU A 447 4.99 3.64 3.08
C LEU A 447 5.25 5.15 3.04
N GLU A 448 5.39 5.68 1.83
CA GLU A 448 5.59 7.10 1.55
C GLU A 448 4.47 7.96 2.15
N ASN A 449 3.21 7.65 1.81
CA ASN A 449 2.05 8.37 2.33
C ASN A 449 1.91 8.23 3.84
N THR A 450 2.30 7.08 4.41
CA THR A 450 2.27 6.85 5.86
C THR A 450 3.22 7.81 6.60
N VAL A 451 4.43 7.98 6.09
CA VAL A 451 5.43 8.91 6.67
C VAL A 451 5.03 10.36 6.44
N LEU A 452 4.50 10.68 5.24
CA LEU A 452 4.06 12.04 4.90
C LEU A 452 2.92 12.52 5.81
N GLU A 453 1.90 11.67 6.07
CA GLU A 453 0.82 12.00 6.99
C GLU A 453 1.33 12.28 8.42
N GLY A 454 2.27 11.48 8.90
CA GLY A 454 2.93 11.72 10.20
C GLY A 454 3.61 13.08 10.26
N LYS A 455 4.34 13.46 9.20
CA LYS A 455 5.00 14.76 9.07
C LYS A 455 4.02 15.94 9.03
N GLU A 456 2.92 15.79 8.28
CA GLU A 456 1.90 16.84 8.15
C GLU A 456 1.20 17.10 9.49
N VAL A 457 0.79 16.05 10.19
CA VAL A 457 0.14 16.18 11.51
C VAL A 457 1.11 16.74 12.54
N ALA A 458 2.38 16.33 12.52
CA ALA A 458 3.40 16.92 13.40
C ALA A 458 3.52 18.44 13.19
N LYS A 459 3.58 18.91 11.92
CA LYS A 459 3.60 20.36 11.61
C LYS A 459 2.36 21.07 12.13
N GLN A 460 1.18 20.54 11.87
CA GLN A 460 -0.09 21.12 12.30
C GLN A 460 -0.16 21.28 13.83
N ILE A 461 0.26 20.27 14.58
CA ILE A 461 0.27 20.34 16.05
C ILE A 461 1.26 21.39 16.54
N LEU A 462 2.47 21.44 15.95
CA LEU A 462 3.47 22.43 16.32
C LEU A 462 3.03 23.87 16.03
N GLU A 463 2.29 24.11 14.97
CA GLU A 463 1.67 25.40 14.66
C GLU A 463 0.64 25.80 15.72
N ASN A 464 -0.16 24.85 16.21
CA ASN A 464 -1.16 25.09 17.28
C ASN A 464 -0.57 25.31 18.68
N ILE A 465 0.66 24.83 18.92
CA ILE A 465 1.36 24.97 20.22
C ILE A 465 2.20 26.26 20.28
N ARG A 466 2.52 26.85 19.13
CA ARG A 466 3.27 28.13 19.05
C ARG A 466 2.42 29.29 19.58
#